data_6a44a012087a180d7b422132896be1a7
#
_entry.id   6a44a012087a180d7b422132896be1a7
#
_cell.length_a   1.000
_cell.length_b   1.000
_cell.length_c   1.000
_cell.angle_alpha   90.00
_cell.angle_beta   90.00
_cell.angle_gamma   90.00
#
_symmetry.space_group_name_H-M   'P 1'
#
loop_
_entity.id
_entity.type
_entity.pdbx_description
1 polymer ?
#
loop_
_entity_poly.entity_id
_entity_poly.type
_entity_poly.pdbx_seq_one_letter_code
_entity_poly.pdbx_strand_id
1 'polypeptide(L)'
;TMEECIWDKKGKLLTHGPSTYKIPVAGDVPEHFNVTLFDGYNLKPTPFHSKATGEPPLMLALSSFFALKDAVAAVGHHQTIAHLDAPATPERILLACERVRAQACA
;
A
#
# COMPACT_ATOMS: atom_id res chain seq x y z
N THR A 1 1.44 3.73 1.04
CA THR A 1 0.95 2.90 -0.08
C THR A 1 -0.32 3.46 -0.71
N MET A 2 -1.28 3.90 0.09
CA MET A 2 -2.58 4.41 -0.38
C MET A 2 -2.70 5.93 -0.31
N GLU A 3 -1.86 6.59 0.45
CA GLU A 3 -1.86 8.03 0.64
C GLU A 3 -1.23 8.76 -0.55
N GLU A 4 -1.84 9.85 -0.95
CA GLU A 4 -1.37 10.67 -2.05
C GLU A 4 -1.13 12.11 -1.63
N CYS A 5 0.04 12.63 -1.96
CA CYS A 5 0.38 14.05 -1.80
C CYS A 5 0.24 14.77 -3.14
N ILE A 6 -0.68 15.70 -3.21
CA ILE A 6 -0.95 16.51 -4.40
C ILE A 6 -0.47 17.93 -4.14
N TRP A 7 0.30 18.47 -5.08
CA TRP A 7 0.86 19.81 -5.04
C TRP A 7 0.30 20.66 -6.18
N ASP A 8 0.04 21.93 -5.92
CA ASP A 8 -0.29 22.86 -6.98
C ASP A 8 0.96 23.29 -7.76
N LYS A 9 0.74 24.07 -8.84
CA LYS A 9 1.83 24.58 -9.68
C LYS A 9 2.79 25.54 -8.96
N LYS A 10 2.41 26.05 -7.79
CA LYS A 10 3.20 26.95 -6.96
C LYS A 10 3.92 26.24 -5.81
N GLY A 11 3.82 24.90 -5.73
CA GLY A 11 4.43 24.10 -4.69
C GLY A 11 3.65 24.06 -3.36
N LYS A 12 2.37 24.48 -3.35
CA LYS A 12 1.52 24.37 -2.17
C LYS A 12 0.92 22.96 -2.10
N LEU A 13 1.06 22.29 -0.95
CA LEU A 13 0.43 21.02 -0.70
C LEU A 13 -1.10 21.20 -0.60
N LEU A 14 -1.85 20.46 -1.41
CA LEU A 14 -3.31 20.49 -1.43
C LEU A 14 -3.92 19.44 -0.50
N THR A 15 -3.24 18.31 -0.32
CA THR A 15 -3.66 17.21 0.55
C THR A 15 -3.05 17.34 1.94
N HIS A 16 -3.45 18.35 2.70
CA HIS A 16 -2.84 18.68 3.99
C HIS A 16 -3.80 18.58 5.20
N GLY A 17 -5.00 18.05 4.99
CA GLY A 17 -5.99 17.93 6.05
C GLY A 17 -6.78 16.64 5.96
N PRO A 18 -7.53 16.26 7.02
CA PRO A 18 -8.27 14.99 7.06
C PRO A 18 -9.29 14.80 5.93
N SER A 19 -9.80 15.90 5.37
CA SER A 19 -10.75 15.86 4.26
C SER A 19 -10.10 15.60 2.90
N THR A 20 -8.83 15.92 2.76
CA THR A 20 -8.09 15.86 1.49
C THR A 20 -6.99 14.82 1.47
N TYR A 21 -6.30 14.59 2.59
CA TYR A 21 -5.32 13.52 2.75
C TYR A 21 -6.02 12.26 3.28
N LYS A 22 -6.27 11.32 2.39
CA LYS A 22 -7.01 10.09 2.72
C LYS A 22 -6.07 9.03 3.28
N ILE A 23 -6.42 8.52 4.44
CA ILE A 23 -5.75 7.39 5.08
C ILE A 23 -6.72 6.20 5.13
N PRO A 24 -6.24 4.97 5.33
CA PRO A 24 -7.11 3.83 5.59
C PRO A 24 -8.07 4.11 6.75
N VAL A 25 -9.32 3.73 6.59
CA VAL A 25 -10.36 3.88 7.64
C VAL A 25 -10.54 2.59 8.43
N ALA A 26 -11.27 2.64 9.52
CA ALA A 26 -11.49 1.47 10.38
C ALA A 26 -12.09 0.26 9.61
N GLY A 27 -12.91 0.51 8.57
CA GLY A 27 -13.47 -0.52 7.70
C GLY A 27 -12.47 -1.19 6.77
N ASP A 28 -11.27 -0.62 6.60
CA ASP A 28 -10.19 -1.20 5.79
C ASP A 28 -9.31 -2.17 6.59
N VAL A 29 -9.53 -2.25 7.91
CA VAL A 29 -8.78 -3.19 8.76
C VAL A 29 -9.21 -4.62 8.42
N PRO A 30 -8.27 -5.53 8.10
CA PRO A 30 -8.59 -6.93 7.83
C PRO A 30 -9.25 -7.60 9.04
N GLU A 31 -10.17 -8.55 8.79
CA GLU A 31 -10.80 -9.35 9.84
C GLU A 31 -9.75 -10.09 10.70
N HIS A 32 -8.70 -10.60 10.06
CA HIS A 32 -7.55 -11.19 10.72
C HIS A 32 -6.36 -10.23 10.66
N PHE A 33 -6.14 -9.52 11.75
CA PHE A 33 -5.04 -8.58 11.90
C PHE A 33 -4.23 -8.92 13.15
N ASN A 34 -3.22 -9.78 12.97
CA ASN A 34 -2.34 -10.22 14.05
C ASN A 34 -1.02 -9.48 13.98
N VAL A 35 -0.64 -8.86 15.08
CA VAL A 35 0.65 -8.18 15.24
C VAL A 35 1.37 -8.77 16.43
N THR A 36 2.56 -9.30 16.21
CA THR A 36 3.44 -9.81 17.26
C THR A 36 4.81 -9.18 17.15
N LEU A 37 5.42 -8.88 18.28
CA LEU A 37 6.81 -8.47 18.31
C LEU A 37 7.69 -9.70 18.14
N PHE A 38 8.70 -9.59 17.30
CA PHE A 38 9.69 -10.65 17.15
C PHE A 38 10.51 -10.79 18.45
N ASP A 39 10.49 -11.97 19.04
CA ASP A 39 11.25 -12.28 20.25
C ASP A 39 12.68 -12.68 19.87
N GLY A 40 13.50 -11.66 19.65
CA GLY A 40 14.89 -11.83 19.28
C GLY A 40 15.66 -10.54 19.41
N TYR A 41 16.99 -10.65 19.39
CA TYR A 41 17.89 -9.52 19.47
C TYR A 41 18.98 -9.58 18.40
N ASN A 42 19.56 -8.43 18.10
CA ASN A 42 20.67 -8.33 17.16
C ASN A 42 21.93 -8.95 17.77
N LEU A 43 22.47 -9.98 17.13
CA LEU A 43 23.71 -10.65 17.56
C LEU A 43 24.98 -9.85 17.25
N LYS A 44 24.88 -8.82 16.40
CA LYS A 44 26.03 -7.99 16.05
C LYS A 44 26.31 -6.94 17.14
N PRO A 45 27.58 -6.60 17.38
CA PRO A 45 27.96 -5.59 18.37
C PRO A 45 27.60 -4.18 17.86
N THR A 46 26.38 -3.77 18.11
CA THR A 46 25.88 -2.43 17.82
C THR A 46 25.39 -1.76 19.10
N PRO A 47 25.36 -0.41 19.17
CA PRO A 47 24.81 0.28 20.33
C PRO A 47 23.40 -0.21 20.67
N PHE A 48 23.20 -0.67 21.90
CA PHE A 48 21.92 -1.23 22.40
C PHE A 48 21.36 -2.36 21.53
N HIS A 49 22.21 -3.10 20.80
CA HIS A 49 21.78 -4.12 19.81
C HIS A 49 20.80 -3.58 18.76
N SER A 50 20.84 -2.28 18.49
CA SER A 50 19.98 -1.64 17.52
C SER A 50 20.30 -2.03 16.08
N LYS A 51 19.32 -1.83 15.19
CA LYS A 51 19.47 -1.97 13.74
C LYS A 51 19.04 -0.68 13.05
N ALA A 52 19.58 -0.41 11.87
CA ALA A 52 19.11 0.68 11.04
C ALA A 52 17.63 0.43 10.63
N THR A 53 16.82 1.49 10.58
CA THR A 53 15.38 1.43 10.29
C THR A 53 14.99 2.16 9.02
N GLY A 54 15.94 2.70 8.24
CA GLY A 54 15.66 3.50 7.05
C GLY A 54 15.07 2.71 5.90
N GLU A 55 15.83 1.81 5.31
CA GLU A 55 15.43 1.04 4.11
C GLU A 55 14.37 -0.05 4.37
N PRO A 56 14.41 -0.82 5.46
CA PRO A 56 13.40 -1.85 5.71
C PRO A 56 11.96 -1.37 5.68
N PRO A 57 11.58 -0.21 6.26
CA PRO A 57 10.21 0.31 6.16
C PRO A 57 9.77 0.57 4.72
N LEU A 58 10.66 1.06 3.85
CA LEU A 58 10.36 1.25 2.42
C LEU A 58 10.05 -0.09 1.75
N MET A 59 10.92 -1.09 1.93
CA MET A 59 10.75 -2.41 1.33
C MET A 59 9.50 -3.13 1.86
N LEU A 60 9.22 -3.03 3.16
CA LEU A 60 8.05 -3.64 3.78
C LEU A 60 6.74 -2.97 3.31
N ALA A 61 6.75 -1.67 3.02
CA ALA A 61 5.58 -0.98 2.45
C ALA A 61 5.18 -1.55 1.08
N LEU A 62 6.13 -2.07 0.29
CA LEU A 62 5.85 -2.72 -0.98
C LEU A 62 5.02 -4.01 -0.83
N SER A 63 5.12 -4.70 0.30
CA SER A 63 4.32 -5.90 0.56
C SER A 63 2.81 -5.59 0.51
N SER A 64 2.39 -4.49 1.12
CA SER A 64 1.00 -4.02 1.09
C SER A 64 0.57 -3.63 -0.33
N PHE A 65 1.44 -2.95 -1.08
CA PHE A 65 1.15 -2.58 -2.47
C PHE A 65 0.95 -3.80 -3.35
N PHE A 66 1.85 -4.79 -3.25
CA PHE A 66 1.73 -6.01 -4.04
C PHE A 66 0.55 -6.90 -3.62
N ALA A 67 0.18 -6.91 -2.33
CA ALA A 67 -1.03 -7.58 -1.87
C ALA A 67 -2.29 -6.96 -2.48
N LEU A 68 -2.36 -5.62 -2.55
CA LEU A 68 -3.45 -4.91 -3.25
C LEU A 68 -3.48 -5.25 -4.74
N LYS A 69 -2.32 -5.26 -5.39
CA LYS A 69 -2.21 -5.61 -6.80
C LYS A 69 -2.65 -7.05 -7.08
N ASP A 70 -2.31 -7.98 -6.21
CA ASP A 70 -2.73 -9.38 -6.30
C ASP A 70 -4.24 -9.51 -6.11
N ALA A 71 -4.82 -8.81 -5.13
CA ALA A 71 -6.26 -8.76 -4.92
C ALA A 71 -7.01 -8.19 -6.14
N VAL A 72 -6.46 -7.18 -6.81
CA VAL A 72 -7.02 -6.67 -8.08
C VAL A 72 -6.95 -7.74 -9.18
N ALA A 73 -5.85 -8.48 -9.29
CA ALA A 73 -5.71 -9.56 -10.27
C ALA A 73 -6.71 -10.69 -10.02
N ALA A 74 -7.01 -10.99 -8.75
CA ALA A 74 -7.99 -12.01 -8.36
C ALA A 74 -9.41 -11.70 -8.86
N VAL A 75 -9.76 -10.43 -9.08
CA VAL A 75 -11.05 -10.02 -9.67
C VAL A 75 -11.27 -10.62 -11.06
N GLY A 76 -10.20 -10.83 -11.82
CA GLY A 76 -10.20 -11.51 -13.12
C GLY A 76 -9.63 -12.92 -13.09
N HIS A 77 -9.69 -13.59 -11.92
CA HIS A 77 -9.17 -14.96 -11.73
C HIS A 77 -7.71 -15.12 -12.12
N HIS A 78 -6.90 -14.06 -11.97
CA HIS A 78 -5.48 -13.99 -12.36
C HIS A 78 -5.21 -14.31 -13.84
N GLN A 79 -6.23 -14.18 -14.72
CA GLN A 79 -6.07 -14.41 -16.16
C GLN A 79 -5.42 -13.24 -16.89
N THR A 80 -5.45 -12.08 -16.29
CA THR A 80 -4.88 -10.85 -16.85
C THR A 80 -3.94 -10.16 -15.89
N ILE A 81 -3.01 -9.38 -16.44
CA ILE A 81 -2.07 -8.60 -15.62
C ILE A 81 -2.81 -7.39 -15.05
N ALA A 82 -2.85 -7.30 -13.72
CA ALA A 82 -3.39 -6.13 -13.04
C ALA A 82 -2.41 -4.94 -13.16
N HIS A 83 -2.86 -3.88 -13.83
CA HIS A 83 -2.15 -2.60 -13.86
C HIS A 83 -2.69 -1.71 -12.73
N LEU A 84 -1.88 -1.56 -11.68
CA LEU A 84 -2.15 -0.71 -10.53
C LEU A 84 -0.94 0.18 -10.30
N ASP A 85 -1.15 1.49 -10.30
CA ASP A 85 -0.11 2.49 -10.07
C ASP A 85 -0.05 2.90 -8.59
N ALA A 86 1.15 3.22 -8.13
CA ALA A 86 1.35 3.83 -6.82
C ALA A 86 1.15 5.36 -6.89
N PRO A 87 0.60 5.96 -5.85
CA PRO A 87 -0.04 5.34 -4.69
C PRO A 87 -1.34 4.63 -5.07
N ALA A 88 -1.63 3.48 -4.44
CA ALA A 88 -2.84 2.69 -4.67
C ALA A 88 -4.04 3.33 -3.96
N THR A 89 -4.49 4.48 -4.46
CA THR A 89 -5.68 5.14 -3.92
C THR A 89 -6.95 4.31 -4.19
N PRO A 90 -8.02 4.47 -3.40
CA PRO A 90 -9.29 3.77 -3.64
C PRO A 90 -9.80 3.92 -5.08
N GLU A 91 -9.67 5.11 -5.66
CA GLU A 91 -10.05 5.35 -7.07
C GLU A 91 -9.21 4.51 -8.03
N ARG A 92 -7.88 4.49 -7.86
CA ARG A 92 -6.99 3.69 -8.72
C ARG A 92 -7.26 2.19 -8.61
N ILE A 93 -7.56 1.71 -7.41
CA ILE A 93 -7.96 0.31 -7.17
C ILE A 93 -9.27 0.01 -7.89
N LEU A 94 -10.29 0.85 -7.75
CA LEU A 94 -11.57 0.68 -8.43
C LEU A 94 -11.40 0.60 -9.94
N LEU A 95 -10.72 1.57 -10.53
CA LEU A 95 -10.47 1.62 -11.98
C LEU A 95 -9.64 0.42 -12.47
N ALA A 96 -8.71 -0.06 -11.66
CA ALA A 96 -7.93 -1.26 -11.97
C ALA A 96 -8.81 -2.52 -11.97
N CYS A 97 -9.71 -2.66 -10.99
CA CYS A 97 -10.68 -3.76 -10.95
C CYS A 97 -11.62 -3.74 -12.17
N GLU A 98 -12.12 -2.58 -12.57
CA GLU A 98 -12.97 -2.44 -13.76
C GLU A 98 -12.25 -2.87 -15.04
N ARG A 99 -10.98 -2.44 -15.21
CA ARG A 99 -10.14 -2.86 -16.34
C ARG A 99 -9.94 -4.37 -16.39
N VAL A 100 -9.62 -4.98 -15.24
CA VAL A 100 -9.40 -6.43 -15.16
C VAL A 100 -10.69 -7.20 -15.49
N ARG A 101 -11.84 -6.76 -14.98
CA ARG A 101 -13.14 -7.36 -15.33
C ARG A 101 -13.44 -7.30 -16.82
N ALA A 102 -13.24 -6.13 -17.43
CA ALA A 102 -13.47 -5.95 -18.85
C ALA A 102 -12.58 -6.86 -19.72
N GLN A 103 -11.32 -7.06 -19.31
CA GLN A 103 -10.38 -7.93 -20.01
C GLN A 103 -10.70 -9.43 -19.81
N ALA A 104 -11.21 -9.81 -18.65
CA ALA A 104 -11.58 -11.20 -18.36
C ALA A 104 -12.88 -11.64 -19.05
N CYS A 105 -13.70 -10.69 -19.51
CA CYS A 105 -14.94 -10.93 -20.24
C CYS A 105 -14.77 -10.91 -21.77
N ALA A 106 -13.59 -10.58 -22.27
CA ALA A 106 -13.28 -10.48 -23.69
C ALA A 106 -12.64 -11.77 -24.22
#